data_b1cf1f259072bcb54d64eee1e681aa58
#
_entry.id   b1cf1f259072bcb54d64eee1e681aa58
#
_cell.length_a   1.000
_cell.length_b   1.000
_cell.length_c   1.000
_cell.angle_alpha   90.00
_cell.angle_beta   90.00
_cell.angle_gamma   90.00
#
_symmetry.space_group_name_H-M   'P 1'
#
loop_
_entity.id
_entity.type
_entity.pdbx_description
1 polymer ?
#
loop_
_entity_poly.entity_id
_entity_poly.type
_entity_poly.pdbx_seq_one_letter_code
_entity_poly.pdbx_strand_id
1 'polypeptide(L)'
;MSKPDIRQKLPSFWTIQLVGWIVYFVVIYITFLTIAPPAIYSTLLFLKGFRSLTGFVLTSLVLRPIYKHFEGRLSIKWIVLLVLICSVILGTAWTAIEGVFVYFTNAAFDAPSYLARGPRIGLDYAMTLTAWSALYLGVKHWISWQNESEKALQSSAMAQTAQLEMLRYQLNPHFLFNALNSIRASVDEDSTRAKQMITQLSEFLRYSLTTGTNKTVPLREELEAVRNYLAIEKIRFEDKLLIDFDIETAAERFRVPNFLLNPLVENAVKHGIRASQRPLEVRIVATVFENVLLLEVVNSGSLGGGSPDGIGLRNVRERLRTMFGDKAKFELSEEGNFVTARIEILDETQSDNR
;
A
#
# COMPACT_ATOMS: atom_id res chain seq x y z
N MET A 1 0.20 -17.08 13.89
CA MET A 1 1.64 -17.28 14.18
C MET A 1 2.37 -15.98 13.81
N SER A 2 2.76 -15.17 14.79
CA SER A 2 3.53 -13.94 14.56
C SER A 2 4.93 -14.32 14.09
N LYS A 3 5.33 -13.88 12.89
CA LYS A 3 6.72 -14.00 12.45
C LYS A 3 7.63 -13.26 13.44
N PRO A 4 8.76 -13.84 13.85
CA PRO A 4 9.69 -13.19 14.75
C PRO A 4 10.20 -11.89 14.07
N ASP A 5 10.13 -10.78 14.77
CA ASP A 5 10.63 -9.48 14.36
C ASP A 5 12.15 -9.57 14.15
N ILE A 6 12.58 -9.57 12.89
CA ILE A 6 14.00 -9.65 12.49
C ILE A 6 14.79 -8.45 13.03
N ARG A 7 14.12 -7.36 13.43
CA ARG A 7 14.75 -6.18 14.03
C ARG A 7 15.46 -6.47 15.36
N GLN A 8 15.13 -7.56 16.06
CA GLN A 8 15.77 -7.88 17.35
C GLN A 8 17.13 -8.59 17.22
N LYS A 9 17.65 -8.90 16.04
CA LYS A 9 18.85 -9.76 15.87
C LYS A 9 20.12 -9.11 15.35
N LEU A 10 20.08 -7.84 14.91
CA LEU A 10 21.33 -7.18 14.53
C LEU A 10 21.98 -6.54 15.76
N PRO A 11 23.25 -6.89 16.06
CA PRO A 11 23.97 -6.26 17.16
C PRO A 11 24.10 -4.76 16.92
N SER A 12 24.17 -3.99 18.01
CA SER A 12 24.32 -2.53 17.91
C SER A 12 25.56 -2.17 17.11
N PHE A 13 25.56 -0.99 16.48
CA PHE A 13 26.76 -0.47 15.80
C PHE A 13 28.01 -0.58 16.68
N TRP A 14 27.89 -0.23 17.94
CA TRP A 14 29.00 -0.26 18.89
C TRP A 14 29.54 -1.67 19.13
N THR A 15 28.67 -2.67 19.18
CA THR A 15 29.09 -4.06 19.35
C THR A 15 29.87 -4.53 18.13
N ILE A 16 29.38 -4.27 16.90
CA ILE A 16 30.08 -4.65 15.66
C ILE A 16 31.40 -3.91 15.56
N GLN A 17 31.44 -2.63 15.89
CA GLN A 17 32.62 -1.77 15.86
C GLN A 17 33.71 -2.28 16.81
N LEU A 18 33.34 -2.55 18.07
CA LEU A 18 34.27 -3.06 19.07
C LEU A 18 34.83 -4.42 18.67
N VAL A 19 33.97 -5.36 18.28
CA VAL A 19 34.41 -6.69 17.85
C VAL A 19 35.31 -6.59 16.62
N GLY A 20 34.93 -5.78 15.62
CA GLY A 20 35.74 -5.61 14.43
C GLY A 20 37.19 -5.11 14.71
N TRP A 21 37.33 -4.12 15.60
CA TRP A 21 38.65 -3.61 15.97
C TRP A 21 39.44 -4.54 16.89
N ILE A 22 38.78 -5.34 17.73
CA ILE A 22 39.43 -6.41 18.50
C ILE A 22 39.95 -7.49 17.52
N VAL A 23 39.16 -7.93 16.56
CA VAL A 23 39.58 -8.90 15.54
C VAL A 23 40.78 -8.34 14.72
N TYR A 24 40.69 -7.09 14.28
CA TYR A 24 41.79 -6.41 13.59
C TYR A 24 43.07 -6.42 14.43
N PHE A 25 42.99 -6.05 15.73
CA PHE A 25 44.12 -6.10 16.65
C PHE A 25 44.71 -7.51 16.75
N VAL A 26 43.88 -8.53 16.97
CA VAL A 26 44.35 -9.91 17.12
C VAL A 26 45.06 -10.39 15.84
N VAL A 27 44.46 -10.14 14.68
CA VAL A 27 45.04 -10.55 13.38
C VAL A 27 46.39 -9.88 13.17
N ILE A 28 46.45 -8.57 13.34
CA ILE A 28 47.71 -7.83 13.09
C ILE A 28 48.81 -8.20 14.12
N TYR A 29 48.41 -8.43 15.38
CA TYR A 29 49.37 -8.85 16.42
C TYR A 29 49.93 -10.24 16.15
N ILE A 30 49.07 -11.23 15.81
CA ILE A 30 49.51 -12.58 15.47
C ILE A 30 50.46 -12.55 14.23
N THR A 31 50.10 -11.78 13.19
CA THR A 31 50.92 -11.67 11.98
C THR A 31 52.33 -11.19 12.31
N PHE A 32 52.48 -10.24 13.23
CA PHE A 32 53.80 -9.76 13.63
C PHE A 32 54.56 -10.69 14.58
N LEU A 33 53.84 -11.49 15.41
CA LEU A 33 54.48 -12.49 16.27
C LEU A 33 55.22 -13.57 15.49
N THR A 34 54.77 -13.89 14.28
CA THR A 34 55.41 -14.91 13.43
C THR A 34 56.74 -14.46 12.83
N ILE A 35 57.00 -13.15 12.79
CA ILE A 35 58.18 -12.58 12.14
C ILE A 35 59.12 -11.94 13.16
N ALA A 36 58.63 -11.47 14.29
CA ALA A 36 59.38 -10.72 15.28
C ALA A 36 60.10 -11.62 16.30
N PRO A 37 61.30 -11.21 16.79
CA PRO A 37 61.96 -11.93 17.86
C PRO A 37 61.20 -11.80 19.20
N PRO A 38 61.22 -12.84 20.08
CA PRO A 38 60.46 -12.82 21.34
C PRO A 38 60.71 -11.63 22.27
N ALA A 39 61.94 -11.08 22.20
CA ALA A 39 62.35 -9.92 23.04
C ALA A 39 61.48 -8.68 22.87
N ILE A 40 60.76 -8.50 21.75
CA ILE A 40 59.96 -7.31 21.46
C ILE A 40 58.43 -7.58 21.50
N TYR A 41 57.98 -8.76 21.94
CA TYR A 41 56.56 -9.09 21.95
C TYR A 41 55.70 -8.12 22.79
N SER A 42 56.21 -7.71 23.97
CA SER A 42 55.53 -6.73 24.80
C SER A 42 55.41 -5.35 24.12
N THR A 43 56.49 -4.92 23.46
CA THR A 43 56.50 -3.66 22.69
C THR A 43 55.51 -3.74 21.51
N LEU A 44 55.46 -4.85 20.80
CA LEU A 44 54.50 -5.08 19.72
C LEU A 44 53.07 -5.07 20.21
N LEU A 45 52.77 -5.65 21.39
CA LEU A 45 51.43 -5.63 21.98
C LEU A 45 50.95 -4.19 22.19
N PHE A 46 51.82 -3.35 22.78
CA PHE A 46 51.50 -1.93 23.01
C PHE A 46 51.31 -1.15 21.72
N LEU A 47 52.20 -1.30 20.74
CA LEU A 47 52.14 -0.61 19.47
C LEU A 47 50.91 -1.00 18.66
N LYS A 48 50.62 -2.31 18.58
CA LYS A 48 49.47 -2.78 17.82
C LYS A 48 48.13 -2.47 18.53
N GLY A 49 48.12 -2.48 19.88
CA GLY A 49 47.01 -2.02 20.68
C GLY A 49 46.69 -0.54 20.47
N PHE A 50 47.74 0.32 20.53
CA PHE A 50 47.59 1.75 20.26
C PHE A 50 47.08 2.01 18.83
N ARG A 51 47.64 1.32 17.83
CA ARG A 51 47.17 1.37 16.44
C ARG A 51 45.69 1.04 16.33
N SER A 52 45.24 -0.08 16.88
CA SER A 52 43.86 -0.50 16.85
C SER A 52 42.93 0.50 17.55
N LEU A 53 43.34 1.03 18.69
CA LEU A 53 42.57 2.05 19.44
C LEU A 53 42.41 3.34 18.61
N THR A 54 43.52 3.81 17.97
CA THR A 54 43.47 5.01 17.11
C THR A 54 42.51 4.79 15.94
N GLY A 55 42.57 3.65 15.28
CA GLY A 55 41.62 3.31 14.21
C GLY A 55 40.14 3.26 14.67
N PHE A 56 39.92 2.66 15.83
CA PHE A 56 38.58 2.67 16.47
C PHE A 56 38.07 4.09 16.70
N VAL A 57 38.88 4.97 17.25
CA VAL A 57 38.53 6.37 17.52
C VAL A 57 38.24 7.13 16.21
N LEU A 58 39.16 7.04 15.22
CA LEU A 58 39.01 7.72 13.94
C LEU A 58 37.71 7.26 13.19
N THR A 59 37.43 5.98 13.18
CA THR A 59 36.27 5.46 12.49
C THR A 59 34.97 5.78 13.23
N SER A 60 34.97 5.74 14.56
CA SER A 60 33.76 5.96 15.37
C SER A 60 33.41 7.44 15.54
N LEU A 61 34.44 8.30 15.81
CA LEU A 61 34.22 9.69 16.17
C LEU A 61 34.42 10.68 15.02
N VAL A 62 35.10 10.27 13.96
CA VAL A 62 35.35 11.15 12.79
C VAL A 62 34.59 10.67 11.56
N LEU A 63 34.90 9.48 11.05
CA LEU A 63 34.30 9.00 9.79
C LEU A 63 32.81 8.78 9.87
N ARG A 64 32.33 8.11 10.93
CA ARG A 64 30.90 7.83 11.10
C ARG A 64 30.02 9.08 11.14
N PRO A 65 30.32 10.14 11.92
CA PRO A 65 29.57 11.39 11.90
C PRO A 65 29.57 12.06 10.52
N ILE A 66 30.71 12.06 9.82
CA ILE A 66 30.82 12.61 8.46
C ILE A 66 29.84 11.86 7.54
N TYR A 67 29.92 10.53 7.48
CA TYR A 67 29.02 9.75 6.62
C TYR A 67 27.54 9.92 6.99
N LYS A 68 27.22 9.98 8.27
CA LYS A 68 25.84 10.24 8.73
C LYS A 68 25.34 11.63 8.32
N HIS A 69 26.21 12.64 8.29
CA HIS A 69 25.84 14.01 7.88
C HIS A 69 25.51 14.09 6.38
N PHE A 70 26.27 13.37 5.55
CA PHE A 70 26.10 13.38 4.09
C PHE A 70 25.13 12.32 3.56
N GLU A 71 24.61 11.47 4.42
CA GLU A 71 23.63 10.45 4.07
C GLU A 71 22.37 11.07 3.46
N GLY A 72 21.93 10.56 2.32
CA GLY A 72 20.77 11.06 1.58
C GLY A 72 20.98 12.41 0.88
N ARG A 73 22.14 13.08 1.10
CA ARG A 73 22.45 14.39 0.47
C ARG A 73 23.34 14.26 -0.76
N LEU A 74 24.17 13.23 -0.81
CA LEU A 74 25.11 13.01 -1.88
C LEU A 74 24.75 11.79 -2.71
N SER A 75 25.00 11.85 -4.03
CA SER A 75 24.94 10.68 -4.89
C SER A 75 26.10 9.71 -4.59
N ILE A 76 25.95 8.45 -4.98
CA ILE A 76 26.93 7.37 -4.71
C ILE A 76 28.34 7.75 -5.18
N LYS A 77 28.47 8.44 -6.31
CA LYS A 77 29.76 8.88 -6.87
C LYS A 77 30.49 9.83 -5.92
N TRP A 78 29.77 10.79 -5.37
CA TRP A 78 30.34 11.76 -4.41
C TRP A 78 30.64 11.13 -3.05
N ILE A 79 29.86 10.12 -2.63
CA ILE A 79 30.15 9.35 -1.41
C ILE A 79 31.48 8.57 -1.57
N VAL A 80 31.66 7.90 -2.71
CA VAL A 80 32.94 7.20 -3.00
C VAL A 80 34.12 8.15 -2.97
N LEU A 81 34.01 9.31 -3.61
CA LEU A 81 35.05 10.33 -3.59
C LEU A 81 35.34 10.84 -2.17
N LEU A 82 34.29 11.09 -1.37
CA LEU A 82 34.40 11.49 0.03
C LEU A 82 35.13 10.42 0.85
N VAL A 83 34.82 9.14 0.67
CA VAL A 83 35.50 8.02 1.33
C VAL A 83 37.00 8.04 1.01
N LEU A 84 37.37 8.16 -0.26
CA LEU A 84 38.78 8.15 -0.67
C LEU A 84 39.53 9.35 -0.09
N ILE A 85 38.98 10.55 -0.19
CA ILE A 85 39.61 11.78 0.35
C ILE A 85 39.76 11.67 1.87
N CYS A 86 38.72 11.32 2.60
CA CYS A 86 38.78 11.18 4.05
C CYS A 86 39.77 10.10 4.49
N SER A 87 39.82 8.96 3.78
CA SER A 87 40.74 7.87 4.10
C SER A 87 42.20 8.28 3.91
N VAL A 88 42.54 9.03 2.86
CA VAL A 88 43.89 9.52 2.64
C VAL A 88 44.28 10.54 3.72
N ILE A 89 43.43 11.54 3.99
CA ILE A 89 43.69 12.57 5.01
C ILE A 89 43.87 11.93 6.40
N LEU A 90 42.94 11.05 6.79
CA LEU A 90 43.00 10.41 8.09
C LEU A 90 44.08 9.34 8.19
N GLY A 91 44.42 8.67 7.10
CA GLY A 91 45.57 7.74 7.04
C GLY A 91 46.90 8.43 7.28
N THR A 92 47.10 9.61 6.69
CA THR A 92 48.31 10.45 6.96
C THR A 92 48.31 10.98 8.38
N ALA A 93 47.17 11.45 8.89
CA ALA A 93 47.05 11.87 10.30
C ALA A 93 47.32 10.73 11.28
N TRP A 94 46.81 9.53 10.98
CA TRP A 94 47.06 8.34 11.80
C TRP A 94 48.54 7.98 11.84
N THR A 95 49.26 8.06 10.69
CA THR A 95 50.70 7.87 10.63
C THR A 95 51.45 8.86 11.54
N ALA A 96 51.07 10.13 11.54
CA ALA A 96 51.65 11.14 12.41
C ALA A 96 51.41 10.85 13.90
N ILE A 97 50.17 10.48 14.26
CA ILE A 97 49.81 10.11 15.65
C ILE A 97 50.61 8.91 16.13
N GLU A 98 50.76 7.86 15.30
CA GLU A 98 51.57 6.69 15.64
C GLU A 98 53.05 7.05 15.74
N GLY A 99 53.57 7.90 14.85
CA GLY A 99 54.96 8.38 14.89
C GLY A 99 55.27 9.13 16.18
N VAL A 100 54.41 10.02 16.63
CA VAL A 100 54.53 10.72 17.92
C VAL A 100 54.51 9.72 19.08
N PHE A 101 53.61 8.74 19.06
CA PHE A 101 53.54 7.72 20.10
C PHE A 101 54.83 6.89 20.17
N VAL A 102 55.35 6.44 19.02
CA VAL A 102 56.61 5.66 18.96
C VAL A 102 57.78 6.50 19.43
N TYR A 103 57.85 7.78 19.06
CA TYR A 103 58.90 8.70 19.53
C TYR A 103 58.99 8.75 21.06
N PHE A 104 57.86 8.84 21.77
CA PHE A 104 57.85 8.92 23.22
C PHE A 104 58.04 7.56 23.93
N THR A 105 57.74 6.45 23.26
CA THR A 105 57.77 5.11 23.88
C THR A 105 59.00 4.28 23.52
N ASN A 106 59.77 4.67 22.49
CA ASN A 106 60.94 3.92 22.03
C ASN A 106 62.18 4.81 21.92
N ALA A 107 63.12 4.64 22.83
CA ALA A 107 64.40 5.40 22.85
C ALA A 107 65.28 5.18 21.61
N ALA A 108 65.09 4.08 20.87
CA ALA A 108 65.79 3.77 19.64
C ALA A 108 65.03 4.22 18.37
N PHE A 109 64.04 5.17 18.51
CA PHE A 109 63.27 5.65 17.37
C PHE A 109 64.12 6.48 16.39
N ASP A 110 64.20 6.00 15.15
CA ASP A 110 64.86 6.71 14.06
C ASP A 110 63.89 7.51 13.24
N ALA A 111 63.77 8.80 13.56
CA ALA A 111 62.79 9.69 12.93
C ALA A 111 63.03 9.85 11.41
N PRO A 112 64.22 9.98 10.87
CA PRO A 112 64.47 10.03 9.42
C PRO A 112 63.97 8.81 8.68
N SER A 113 64.27 7.60 9.16
CA SER A 113 63.76 6.36 8.56
C SER A 113 62.27 6.20 8.67
N TYR A 114 61.66 6.65 9.76
CA TYR A 114 60.18 6.64 9.91
C TYR A 114 59.52 7.61 8.93
N LEU A 115 60.03 8.82 8.79
CA LEU A 115 59.51 9.81 7.84
C LEU A 115 59.63 9.34 6.38
N ALA A 116 60.76 8.70 6.04
CA ALA A 116 60.94 8.12 4.70
C ALA A 116 59.90 7.02 4.35
N ARG A 117 59.46 6.27 5.35
CA ARG A 117 58.42 5.22 5.21
C ARG A 117 56.98 5.77 5.40
N GLY A 118 56.83 7.00 5.88
CA GLY A 118 55.58 7.63 6.21
C GLY A 118 54.53 7.56 5.11
N PRO A 119 54.83 7.86 3.85
CA PRO A 119 53.87 7.75 2.76
C PRO A 119 53.30 6.33 2.56
N ARG A 120 54.14 5.30 2.69
CA ARG A 120 53.73 3.89 2.60
C ARG A 120 52.84 3.50 3.77
N ILE A 121 53.20 3.87 4.99
CA ILE A 121 52.42 3.60 6.20
C ILE A 121 51.07 4.31 6.11
N GLY A 122 51.04 5.58 5.65
CA GLY A 122 49.82 6.35 5.46
C GLY A 122 48.89 5.72 4.43
N LEU A 123 49.45 5.15 3.36
CA LEU A 123 48.67 4.42 2.37
C LEU A 123 48.04 3.15 2.97
N ASP A 124 48.80 2.37 3.76
CA ASP A 124 48.25 1.17 4.44
C ASP A 124 47.08 1.52 5.38
N TYR A 125 47.17 2.65 6.10
CA TYR A 125 46.06 3.15 6.93
C TYR A 125 44.88 3.66 6.12
N ALA A 126 45.17 4.39 5.04
CA ALA A 126 44.11 4.82 4.13
C ALA A 126 43.32 3.63 3.52
N MET A 127 44.03 2.56 3.14
CA MET A 127 43.40 1.32 2.68
C MET A 127 42.52 0.67 3.77
N THR A 128 43.02 0.63 5.02
CA THR A 128 42.29 0.10 6.18
C THR A 128 41.00 0.91 6.41
N LEU A 129 41.10 2.26 6.40
CA LEU A 129 39.95 3.14 6.57
C LEU A 129 38.96 3.04 5.40
N THR A 130 39.44 2.89 4.18
CA THR A 130 38.61 2.67 2.99
C THR A 130 37.86 1.36 3.09
N ALA A 131 38.53 0.26 3.47
CA ALA A 131 37.91 -1.05 3.66
C ALA A 131 36.81 -0.99 4.76
N TRP A 132 37.11 -0.33 5.89
CA TRP A 132 36.14 -0.11 6.95
C TRP A 132 34.94 0.70 6.46
N SER A 133 35.17 1.78 5.72
CA SER A 133 34.13 2.64 5.17
C SER A 133 33.23 1.91 4.20
N ALA A 134 33.84 1.11 3.31
CA ALA A 134 33.09 0.29 2.36
C ALA A 134 32.17 -0.73 3.08
N LEU A 135 32.73 -1.39 4.12
CA LEU A 135 31.96 -2.34 4.92
C LEU A 135 30.80 -1.63 5.68
N TYR A 136 31.11 -0.51 6.34
CA TYR A 136 30.11 0.27 7.08
C TYR A 136 28.96 0.75 6.18
N LEU A 137 29.30 1.40 5.05
CA LEU A 137 28.30 1.90 4.10
C LEU A 137 27.55 0.77 3.40
N GLY A 138 28.22 -0.32 3.07
CA GLY A 138 27.63 -1.51 2.46
C GLY A 138 26.57 -2.17 3.35
N VAL A 139 26.94 -2.43 4.62
CA VAL A 139 25.99 -3.00 5.61
C VAL A 139 24.81 -2.07 5.83
N LYS A 140 25.08 -0.77 5.97
CA LYS A 140 24.04 0.23 6.18
C LYS A 140 23.07 0.32 4.99
N HIS A 141 23.59 0.34 3.78
CA HIS A 141 22.78 0.37 2.56
C HIS A 141 21.95 -0.92 2.40
N TRP A 142 22.55 -2.08 2.69
CA TRP A 142 21.84 -3.35 2.67
C TRP A 142 20.65 -3.39 3.64
N ILE A 143 20.85 -2.89 4.89
CA ILE A 143 19.78 -2.80 5.89
C ILE A 143 18.66 -1.85 5.41
N SER A 144 19.04 -0.68 4.86
CA SER A 144 18.06 0.27 4.31
C SER A 144 17.25 -0.34 3.18
N TRP A 145 17.90 -1.00 2.24
CA TRP A 145 17.27 -1.69 1.13
C TRP A 145 16.29 -2.78 1.59
N GLN A 146 16.68 -3.59 2.58
CA GLN A 146 15.78 -4.59 3.15
C GLN A 146 14.52 -3.96 3.78
N ASN A 147 14.70 -2.88 4.56
CA ASN A 147 13.58 -2.18 5.19
C ASN A 147 12.62 -1.56 4.15
N GLU A 148 13.13 -1.02 3.06
CA GLU A 148 12.31 -0.48 1.96
C GLU A 148 11.56 -1.58 1.21
N SER A 149 12.22 -2.69 0.93
CA SER A 149 11.60 -3.86 0.29
C SER A 149 10.47 -4.44 1.15
N GLU A 150 10.69 -4.57 2.46
CA GLU A 150 9.65 -5.05 3.38
C GLU A 150 8.44 -4.11 3.44
N LYS A 151 8.67 -2.78 3.50
CA LYS A 151 7.60 -1.79 3.46
C LYS A 151 6.81 -1.84 2.15
N ALA A 152 7.49 -2.02 1.02
CA ALA A 152 6.84 -2.15 -0.29
C ALA A 152 5.95 -3.40 -0.35
N LEU A 153 6.43 -4.54 0.17
CA LEU A 153 5.65 -5.78 0.27
C LEU A 153 4.42 -5.63 1.17
N GLN A 154 4.57 -4.98 2.34
CA GLN A 154 3.46 -4.72 3.26
C GLN A 154 2.41 -3.80 2.62
N SER A 155 2.86 -2.73 1.95
CA SER A 155 1.96 -1.81 1.24
C SER A 155 1.19 -2.52 0.12
N SER A 156 1.86 -3.38 -0.66
CA SER A 156 1.22 -4.18 -1.71
C SER A 156 0.20 -5.17 -1.14
N ALA A 157 0.52 -5.84 -0.04
CA ALA A 157 -0.40 -6.76 0.63
C ALA A 157 -1.63 -6.05 1.19
N MET A 158 -1.44 -4.85 1.78
CA MET A 158 -2.55 -4.01 2.25
C MET A 158 -3.45 -3.55 1.09
N ALA A 159 -2.85 -3.14 -0.03
CA ALA A 159 -3.60 -2.76 -1.22
C ALA A 159 -4.43 -3.92 -1.78
N GLN A 160 -3.85 -5.13 -1.85
CA GLN A 160 -4.58 -6.33 -2.28
C GLN A 160 -5.72 -6.69 -1.32
N THR A 161 -5.49 -6.59 -0.01
CA THR A 161 -6.54 -6.86 0.99
C THR A 161 -7.67 -5.83 0.86
N ALA A 162 -7.35 -4.54 0.70
CA ALA A 162 -8.35 -3.50 0.48
C ALA A 162 -9.14 -3.72 -0.82
N GLN A 163 -8.49 -4.17 -1.89
CA GLN A 163 -9.18 -4.54 -3.13
C GLN A 163 -10.12 -5.73 -2.94
N LEU A 164 -9.70 -6.77 -2.22
CA LEU A 164 -10.56 -7.92 -1.90
C LEU A 164 -11.73 -7.53 -1.02
N GLU A 165 -11.53 -6.66 -0.04
CA GLU A 165 -12.62 -6.13 0.78
C GLU A 165 -13.59 -5.28 -0.06
N MET A 166 -13.08 -4.42 -0.95
CA MET A 166 -13.91 -3.63 -1.86
C MET A 166 -14.77 -4.51 -2.77
N LEU A 167 -14.19 -5.60 -3.32
CA LEU A 167 -14.93 -6.61 -4.08
C LEU A 167 -15.99 -7.33 -3.23
N ARG A 168 -15.68 -7.65 -1.97
CA ARG A 168 -16.66 -8.26 -1.04
C ARG A 168 -17.81 -7.32 -0.70
N TYR A 169 -17.56 -6.00 -0.58
CA TYR A 169 -18.60 -5.01 -0.33
C TYR A 169 -19.50 -4.74 -1.53
N GLN A 170 -19.06 -5.06 -2.76
CA GLN A 170 -19.91 -4.97 -3.97
C GLN A 170 -20.97 -6.08 -4.02
N LEU A 171 -20.71 -7.21 -3.36
CA LEU A 171 -21.68 -8.29 -3.21
C LEU A 171 -22.30 -8.18 -1.82
N ASN A 172 -23.58 -7.85 -1.73
CA ASN A 172 -24.29 -7.87 -0.45
C ASN A 172 -24.36 -9.30 0.10
N PRO A 173 -23.57 -9.69 1.14
CA PRO A 173 -23.53 -11.08 1.63
C PRO A 173 -24.89 -11.51 2.17
N HIS A 174 -25.64 -10.59 2.76
CA HIS A 174 -26.96 -10.85 3.31
C HIS A 174 -27.98 -11.19 2.21
N PHE A 175 -27.92 -10.50 1.07
CA PHE A 175 -28.74 -10.86 -0.10
C PHE A 175 -28.40 -12.27 -0.60
N LEU A 176 -27.10 -12.59 -0.75
CA LEU A 176 -26.66 -13.92 -1.20
C LEU A 176 -27.15 -15.04 -0.28
N PHE A 177 -26.97 -14.89 1.04
CA PHE A 177 -27.46 -15.88 2.00
C PHE A 177 -28.96 -16.06 1.93
N ASN A 178 -29.72 -14.98 1.78
CA ASN A 178 -31.17 -15.03 1.65
C ASN A 178 -31.63 -15.68 0.35
N ALA A 179 -30.99 -15.34 -0.78
CA ALA A 179 -31.26 -15.97 -2.07
C ALA A 179 -30.99 -17.48 -2.03
N LEU A 180 -29.86 -17.93 -1.49
CA LEU A 180 -29.51 -19.33 -1.34
C LEU A 180 -30.49 -20.09 -0.42
N ASN A 181 -30.95 -19.46 0.68
CA ASN A 181 -31.96 -20.04 1.55
C ASN A 181 -33.31 -20.18 0.85
N SER A 182 -33.73 -19.18 0.04
CA SER A 182 -34.94 -19.25 -0.75
C SER A 182 -34.86 -20.32 -1.84
N ILE A 183 -33.72 -20.42 -2.53
CA ILE A 183 -33.46 -21.51 -3.49
C ILE A 183 -33.64 -22.87 -2.81
N ARG A 184 -32.98 -23.06 -1.65
CA ARG A 184 -33.05 -24.31 -0.90
C ARG A 184 -34.50 -24.68 -0.53
N ALA A 185 -35.30 -23.71 -0.06
CA ALA A 185 -36.73 -23.93 0.26
C ALA A 185 -37.52 -24.30 -0.99
N SER A 186 -37.24 -23.67 -2.14
CA SER A 186 -37.97 -23.93 -3.39
C SER A 186 -37.60 -25.25 -4.06
N VAL A 187 -36.47 -25.89 -3.71
CA VAL A 187 -36.01 -27.15 -4.36
C VAL A 187 -37.05 -28.27 -4.17
N ASP A 188 -37.65 -28.37 -2.99
CA ASP A 188 -38.60 -29.41 -2.64
C ASP A 188 -40.02 -29.04 -3.02
N GLU A 189 -40.36 -27.74 -3.12
CA GLU A 189 -41.73 -27.25 -3.40
C GLU A 189 -41.95 -27.02 -4.89
N ASP A 190 -41.05 -26.37 -5.59
CA ASP A 190 -41.09 -26.03 -7.01
C ASP A 190 -39.68 -25.99 -7.65
N SER A 191 -39.28 -27.14 -8.17
CA SER A 191 -37.99 -27.33 -8.84
C SER A 191 -37.78 -26.36 -10.03
N THR A 192 -38.83 -25.92 -10.71
CA THR A 192 -38.74 -24.98 -11.83
C THR A 192 -38.41 -23.58 -11.32
N ARG A 193 -39.05 -23.16 -10.25
CA ARG A 193 -38.80 -21.89 -9.55
C ARG A 193 -37.36 -21.86 -9.00
N ALA A 194 -36.91 -22.94 -8.39
CA ALA A 194 -35.53 -23.06 -7.90
C ALA A 194 -34.47 -22.90 -9.03
N LYS A 195 -34.72 -23.55 -10.18
CA LYS A 195 -33.85 -23.40 -11.37
C LYS A 195 -33.81 -21.98 -11.90
N GLN A 196 -34.95 -21.31 -11.97
CA GLN A 196 -35.01 -19.90 -12.39
C GLN A 196 -34.23 -19.00 -11.45
N MET A 197 -34.36 -19.17 -10.12
CA MET A 197 -33.59 -18.40 -9.13
C MET A 197 -32.08 -18.62 -9.27
N ILE A 198 -31.64 -19.84 -9.53
CA ILE A 198 -30.21 -20.15 -9.75
C ILE A 198 -29.70 -19.40 -10.97
N THR A 199 -30.46 -19.40 -12.07
CA THR A 199 -30.10 -18.69 -13.31
C THR A 199 -29.98 -17.18 -13.05
N GLN A 200 -31.01 -16.57 -12.42
CA GLN A 200 -31.05 -15.15 -12.12
C GLN A 200 -29.90 -14.74 -11.17
N LEU A 201 -29.61 -15.55 -10.15
CA LEU A 201 -28.51 -15.30 -9.23
C LEU A 201 -27.17 -15.39 -9.95
N SER A 202 -26.99 -16.36 -10.84
CA SER A 202 -25.76 -16.53 -11.63
C SER A 202 -25.53 -15.34 -12.56
N GLU A 203 -26.57 -14.84 -13.23
CA GLU A 203 -26.49 -13.65 -14.09
C GLU A 203 -26.17 -12.38 -13.29
N PHE A 204 -26.84 -12.19 -12.15
CA PHE A 204 -26.55 -11.07 -11.24
C PHE A 204 -25.11 -11.11 -10.74
N LEU A 205 -24.60 -12.28 -10.30
CA LEU A 205 -23.22 -12.45 -9.84
C LEU A 205 -22.20 -12.22 -10.99
N ARG A 206 -22.51 -12.74 -12.17
CA ARG A 206 -21.67 -12.54 -13.35
C ARG A 206 -21.54 -11.05 -13.67
N TYR A 207 -22.65 -10.32 -13.72
CA TYR A 207 -22.62 -8.87 -13.91
C TYR A 207 -21.78 -8.19 -12.83
N SER A 208 -22.00 -8.51 -11.57
CA SER A 208 -21.28 -7.92 -10.43
C SER A 208 -19.77 -8.15 -10.45
N LEU A 209 -19.33 -9.29 -10.99
CA LEU A 209 -17.90 -9.66 -11.03
C LEU A 209 -17.18 -9.22 -12.29
N THR A 210 -17.88 -9.15 -13.45
CA THR A 210 -17.23 -8.86 -14.74
C THR A 210 -17.21 -7.38 -15.07
N THR A 211 -18.16 -6.61 -14.58
CA THR A 211 -18.31 -5.19 -14.95
C THR A 211 -17.39 -4.25 -14.15
N GLY A 212 -16.65 -4.77 -13.16
CA GLY A 212 -15.76 -3.99 -12.27
C GLY A 212 -14.61 -3.24 -12.97
N THR A 213 -14.29 -3.58 -14.24
CA THR A 213 -13.22 -2.94 -15.03
C THR A 213 -13.71 -1.77 -15.88
N ASN A 214 -15.00 -1.72 -16.21
CA ASN A 214 -15.59 -0.67 -17.05
C ASN A 214 -16.11 0.48 -16.16
N LYS A 215 -15.69 1.70 -16.47
CA LYS A 215 -16.15 2.89 -15.73
C LYS A 215 -17.62 3.21 -16.03
N THR A 216 -18.08 3.01 -17.27
CA THR A 216 -19.45 3.24 -17.71
C THR A 216 -19.99 2.06 -18.51
N VAL A 217 -21.29 1.83 -18.40
CA VAL A 217 -22.05 0.80 -19.14
C VAL A 217 -23.33 1.41 -19.75
N PRO A 218 -23.93 0.81 -20.77
CA PRO A 218 -25.27 1.17 -21.21
C PRO A 218 -26.28 0.93 -20.09
N LEU A 219 -27.27 1.81 -19.94
CA LEU A 219 -28.30 1.70 -18.88
C LEU A 219 -29.06 0.36 -18.96
N ARG A 220 -29.24 -0.20 -20.15
CA ARG A 220 -29.86 -1.53 -20.31
C ARG A 220 -29.17 -2.63 -19.51
N GLU A 221 -27.82 -2.58 -19.37
CA GLU A 221 -27.08 -3.57 -18.60
C GLU A 221 -27.34 -3.44 -17.10
N GLU A 222 -27.43 -2.21 -16.58
CA GLU A 222 -27.83 -1.93 -15.21
C GLU A 222 -29.29 -2.39 -14.96
N LEU A 223 -30.19 -2.13 -15.91
CA LEU A 223 -31.59 -2.55 -15.84
C LEU A 223 -31.73 -4.08 -15.84
N GLU A 224 -30.93 -4.80 -16.65
CA GLU A 224 -30.91 -6.28 -16.62
C GLU A 224 -30.45 -6.81 -15.25
N ALA A 225 -29.39 -6.26 -14.69
CA ALA A 225 -28.90 -6.65 -13.37
C ALA A 225 -29.95 -6.40 -12.28
N VAL A 226 -30.63 -5.25 -12.32
CA VAL A 226 -31.70 -4.90 -11.40
C VAL A 226 -32.94 -5.81 -11.58
N ARG A 227 -33.29 -6.16 -12.82
CA ARG A 227 -34.38 -7.12 -13.09
C ARG A 227 -34.10 -8.48 -12.46
N ASN A 228 -32.86 -8.98 -12.61
CA ASN A 228 -32.45 -10.25 -12.03
C ASN A 228 -32.49 -10.18 -10.48
N TYR A 229 -31.99 -9.09 -9.89
CA TYR A 229 -32.06 -8.85 -8.45
C TYR A 229 -33.53 -8.84 -7.95
N LEU A 230 -34.38 -8.03 -8.56
CA LEU A 230 -35.76 -7.88 -8.16
C LEU A 230 -36.58 -9.16 -8.39
N ALA A 231 -36.26 -9.96 -9.41
CA ALA A 231 -36.92 -11.24 -9.63
C ALA A 231 -36.62 -12.23 -8.49
N ILE A 232 -35.41 -12.25 -7.96
CA ILE A 232 -35.05 -13.06 -6.78
C ILE A 232 -35.80 -12.54 -5.54
N GLU A 233 -35.83 -11.23 -5.31
CA GLU A 233 -36.55 -10.64 -4.17
C GLU A 233 -38.08 -10.82 -4.29
N LYS A 234 -38.63 -10.79 -5.50
CA LYS A 234 -40.06 -11.08 -5.77
C LYS A 234 -40.44 -12.50 -5.36
N ILE A 235 -39.57 -13.47 -5.62
CA ILE A 235 -39.77 -14.85 -5.19
C ILE A 235 -39.80 -14.96 -3.66
N ARG A 236 -38.95 -14.18 -3.00
CA ARG A 236 -38.81 -14.18 -1.53
C ARG A 236 -39.99 -13.48 -0.83
N PHE A 237 -40.45 -12.37 -1.39
CA PHE A 237 -41.50 -11.54 -0.76
C PHE A 237 -42.89 -11.74 -1.35
N GLU A 238 -42.98 -12.48 -2.46
CA GLU A 238 -44.24 -12.87 -3.13
C GLU A 238 -45.14 -11.66 -3.42
N ASP A 239 -46.36 -11.69 -2.94
CA ASP A 239 -47.35 -10.61 -3.15
C ASP A 239 -47.07 -9.34 -2.36
N LYS A 240 -46.07 -9.37 -1.46
CA LYS A 240 -45.65 -8.22 -0.68
C LYS A 240 -44.72 -7.27 -1.44
N LEU A 241 -44.23 -7.62 -2.65
CA LEU A 241 -43.39 -6.79 -3.49
C LEU A 241 -44.05 -6.63 -4.87
N LEU A 242 -44.42 -5.41 -5.22
CA LEU A 242 -44.90 -5.02 -6.54
C LEU A 242 -43.82 -4.26 -7.27
N ILE A 243 -43.55 -4.63 -8.53
CA ILE A 243 -42.44 -4.09 -9.31
C ILE A 243 -42.99 -3.56 -10.63
N ASP A 244 -42.61 -2.34 -10.98
CA ASP A 244 -42.98 -1.67 -12.22
C ASP A 244 -41.76 -1.04 -12.89
N PHE A 245 -41.66 -1.13 -14.22
CA PHE A 245 -40.58 -0.54 -15.03
C PHE A 245 -41.22 0.31 -16.13
N ASP A 246 -40.96 1.61 -16.07
CA ASP A 246 -41.35 2.59 -17.10
C ASP A 246 -40.09 3.14 -17.75
N ILE A 247 -39.62 2.47 -18.78
CA ILE A 247 -38.32 2.71 -19.40
C ILE A 247 -38.48 3.14 -20.85
N GLU A 248 -38.07 4.35 -21.15
CA GLU A 248 -38.00 4.83 -22.53
C GLU A 248 -36.87 4.15 -23.30
N THR A 249 -37.13 3.67 -24.51
CA THR A 249 -36.12 2.97 -25.35
C THR A 249 -34.85 3.81 -25.60
N ALA A 250 -35.00 5.14 -25.66
CA ALA A 250 -33.85 6.04 -25.80
C ALA A 250 -32.95 6.02 -24.57
N ALA A 251 -33.51 5.86 -23.36
CA ALA A 251 -32.77 5.82 -22.12
C ALA A 251 -31.89 4.56 -22.00
N GLU A 252 -32.29 3.43 -22.57
CA GLU A 252 -31.54 2.17 -22.48
C GLU A 252 -30.10 2.25 -23.04
N ARG A 253 -29.88 3.12 -24.03
CA ARG A 253 -28.57 3.31 -24.67
C ARG A 253 -27.68 4.32 -23.94
N PHE A 254 -28.23 5.07 -23.00
CA PHE A 254 -27.51 6.09 -22.28
C PHE A 254 -26.41 5.46 -21.41
N ARG A 255 -25.21 6.05 -21.42
CA ARG A 255 -24.10 5.51 -20.65
C ARG A 255 -24.11 6.05 -19.23
N VAL A 256 -24.18 5.13 -18.29
CA VAL A 256 -24.22 5.42 -16.85
C VAL A 256 -23.03 4.79 -16.13
N PRO A 257 -22.65 5.28 -14.94
CA PRO A 257 -21.66 4.60 -14.11
C PRO A 257 -22.12 3.16 -13.80
N ASN A 258 -21.18 2.26 -13.84
CA ASN A 258 -21.40 0.88 -13.42
C ASN A 258 -21.87 0.81 -11.95
N PHE A 259 -22.80 -0.07 -11.62
CA PHE A 259 -23.42 -0.20 -10.30
C PHE A 259 -24.10 1.09 -9.79
N LEU A 260 -24.79 1.81 -10.68
CA LEU A 260 -25.51 3.01 -10.33
C LEU A 260 -26.87 2.68 -9.73
N LEU A 261 -27.65 1.80 -10.41
CA LEU A 261 -29.03 1.47 -10.03
C LEU A 261 -29.11 0.51 -8.86
N ASN A 262 -28.23 -0.47 -8.79
CA ASN A 262 -28.34 -1.55 -7.82
C ASN A 262 -28.40 -1.06 -6.36
N PRO A 263 -27.55 -0.11 -5.89
CA PRO A 263 -27.64 0.42 -4.53
C PRO A 263 -28.96 1.16 -4.24
N LEU A 264 -29.56 1.79 -5.25
CA LEU A 264 -30.82 2.51 -5.10
C LEU A 264 -31.98 1.54 -4.92
N VAL A 265 -32.04 0.50 -5.77
CA VAL A 265 -33.07 -0.52 -5.72
C VAL A 265 -32.94 -1.39 -4.48
N GLU A 266 -31.72 -1.77 -4.09
CA GLU A 266 -31.46 -2.46 -2.83
C GLU A 266 -31.97 -1.65 -1.63
N ASN A 267 -31.68 -0.33 -1.63
CA ASN A 267 -32.16 0.57 -0.58
C ASN A 267 -33.67 0.66 -0.54
N ALA A 268 -34.33 0.78 -1.70
CA ALA A 268 -35.78 0.81 -1.84
C ALA A 268 -36.44 -0.46 -1.27
N VAL A 269 -35.91 -1.64 -1.62
CA VAL A 269 -36.45 -2.92 -1.11
C VAL A 269 -36.19 -3.06 0.38
N LYS A 270 -34.96 -2.81 0.86
CA LYS A 270 -34.57 -2.99 2.26
C LYS A 270 -35.38 -2.10 3.23
N HIS A 271 -35.52 -0.83 2.87
CA HIS A 271 -36.22 0.15 3.72
C HIS A 271 -37.72 0.11 3.52
N GLY A 272 -38.21 -0.08 2.29
CA GLY A 272 -39.62 -0.15 1.99
C GLY A 272 -40.35 -1.33 2.67
N ILE A 273 -39.76 -2.52 2.66
CA ILE A 273 -40.37 -3.71 3.32
C ILE A 273 -40.44 -3.55 4.84
N ARG A 274 -39.53 -2.83 5.46
CA ARG A 274 -39.55 -2.61 6.91
C ARG A 274 -40.57 -1.57 7.35
N ALA A 275 -40.83 -0.59 6.49
CA ALA A 275 -41.70 0.55 6.81
C ALA A 275 -43.16 0.33 6.45
N SER A 276 -43.49 -0.62 5.55
CA SER A 276 -44.82 -0.75 4.99
C SER A 276 -45.61 -1.87 5.65
N GLN A 277 -46.88 -1.54 6.07
CA GLN A 277 -47.91 -2.51 6.41
C GLN A 277 -48.69 -3.00 5.17
N ARG A 278 -48.44 -2.41 3.98
CA ARG A 278 -49.01 -2.76 2.67
C ARG A 278 -47.92 -3.38 1.79
N PRO A 279 -48.29 -4.01 0.66
CA PRO A 279 -47.30 -4.43 -0.32
C PRO A 279 -46.38 -3.27 -0.68
N LEU A 280 -45.05 -3.54 -0.72
CA LEU A 280 -44.06 -2.57 -1.16
C LEU A 280 -44.17 -2.40 -2.68
N GLU A 281 -44.41 -1.19 -3.13
CA GLU A 281 -44.35 -0.81 -4.53
C GLU A 281 -42.98 -0.26 -4.84
N VAL A 282 -42.29 -0.80 -5.86
CA VAL A 282 -41.00 -0.29 -6.37
C VAL A 282 -41.19 -0.02 -7.86
N ARG A 283 -41.00 1.22 -8.26
CA ARG A 283 -41.05 1.66 -9.67
C ARG A 283 -39.72 2.22 -10.10
N ILE A 284 -39.23 1.79 -11.27
CA ILE A 284 -38.04 2.30 -11.90
C ILE A 284 -38.47 3.05 -13.16
N VAL A 285 -38.16 4.33 -13.24
CA VAL A 285 -38.48 5.20 -14.37
C VAL A 285 -37.19 5.69 -15.03
N ALA A 286 -37.08 5.62 -16.34
CA ALA A 286 -35.98 6.19 -17.08
C ALA A 286 -36.47 6.86 -18.37
N THR A 287 -36.25 8.17 -18.47
CA THR A 287 -36.64 9.00 -19.63
C THR A 287 -35.45 9.84 -20.08
N VAL A 288 -35.47 10.26 -21.36
CA VAL A 288 -34.48 11.16 -21.92
C VAL A 288 -35.15 12.37 -22.52
N PHE A 289 -34.81 13.55 -22.02
CA PHE A 289 -35.26 14.81 -22.56
C PHE A 289 -34.06 15.74 -22.82
N GLU A 290 -33.94 16.29 -24.03
CA GLU A 290 -32.87 17.22 -24.43
C GLU A 290 -31.45 16.78 -24.01
N ASN A 291 -31.11 15.50 -24.26
CA ASN A 291 -29.82 14.89 -23.86
C ASN A 291 -29.61 14.74 -22.33
N VAL A 292 -30.65 14.95 -21.52
CA VAL A 292 -30.61 14.67 -20.08
C VAL A 292 -31.31 13.35 -19.82
N LEU A 293 -30.58 12.39 -19.22
CA LEU A 293 -31.18 11.19 -18.65
C LEU A 293 -31.80 11.57 -17.30
N LEU A 294 -33.09 11.34 -17.15
CA LEU A 294 -33.78 11.33 -15.87
C LEU A 294 -34.03 9.87 -15.47
N LEU A 295 -33.45 9.48 -14.33
CA LEU A 295 -33.56 8.13 -13.77
C LEU A 295 -34.12 8.22 -12.36
N GLU A 296 -35.21 7.53 -12.09
CA GLU A 296 -35.87 7.52 -10.79
C GLU A 296 -36.09 6.10 -10.29
N VAL A 297 -35.83 5.90 -9.01
CA VAL A 297 -36.25 4.72 -8.26
C VAL A 297 -37.22 5.20 -7.18
N VAL A 298 -38.48 4.83 -7.32
CA VAL A 298 -39.56 5.22 -6.42
C VAL A 298 -39.98 4.00 -5.62
N ASN A 299 -40.11 4.14 -4.31
CA ASN A 299 -40.66 3.10 -3.47
C ASN A 299 -41.72 3.65 -2.50
N SER A 300 -42.75 2.84 -2.22
CA SER A 300 -43.68 3.16 -1.13
C SER A 300 -42.95 3.05 0.21
N GLY A 301 -43.22 3.99 1.13
CA GLY A 301 -42.63 4.07 2.46
C GLY A 301 -42.26 5.48 2.83
N SER A 302 -41.42 5.64 3.87
CA SER A 302 -40.95 6.92 4.36
C SER A 302 -39.45 6.87 4.60
N LEU A 303 -38.78 8.01 4.50
CA LEU A 303 -37.42 8.21 4.98
C LEU A 303 -37.48 8.20 6.51
N GLY A 304 -37.37 7.05 7.13
CA GLY A 304 -37.34 6.97 8.59
C GLY A 304 -36.22 7.87 9.15
N GLY A 305 -36.38 8.39 10.39
CA GLY A 305 -35.49 9.40 11.02
C GLY A 305 -34.01 9.01 11.22
N GLY A 306 -33.47 8.09 10.42
CA GLY A 306 -32.05 7.78 10.33
C GLY A 306 -31.36 8.63 9.26
N SER A 307 -30.04 8.75 9.35
CA SER A 307 -29.24 9.50 8.36
C SER A 307 -29.57 9.03 6.94
N PRO A 308 -29.99 9.94 6.04
CA PRO A 308 -30.31 9.59 4.63
C PRO A 308 -29.10 9.11 3.84
N ASP A 309 -27.89 9.20 4.39
CA ASP A 309 -26.63 8.86 3.74
C ASP A 309 -26.09 7.48 4.17
N GLY A 310 -26.80 6.41 3.83
CA GLY A 310 -26.23 5.07 3.88
C GLY A 310 -25.01 4.93 2.95
N ILE A 311 -24.10 4.02 3.26
CA ILE A 311 -22.86 3.80 2.48
C ILE A 311 -23.15 3.67 0.97
N GLY A 312 -24.24 2.99 0.60
CA GLY A 312 -24.64 2.80 -0.80
C GLY A 312 -24.96 4.12 -1.52
N LEU A 313 -25.80 4.96 -0.91
CA LEU A 313 -26.20 6.25 -1.51
C LEU A 313 -25.04 7.24 -1.57
N ARG A 314 -24.18 7.24 -0.57
CA ARG A 314 -22.94 8.04 -0.59
C ARG A 314 -22.03 7.62 -1.75
N ASN A 315 -21.84 6.32 -1.99
CA ASN A 315 -21.05 5.83 -3.10
C ASN A 315 -21.64 6.22 -4.46
N VAL A 316 -22.98 6.20 -4.61
CA VAL A 316 -23.66 6.69 -5.82
C VAL A 316 -23.32 8.17 -6.05
N ARG A 317 -23.45 9.00 -5.03
CA ARG A 317 -23.18 10.45 -5.12
C ARG A 317 -21.72 10.74 -5.47
N GLU A 318 -20.77 10.07 -4.82
CA GLU A 318 -19.33 10.22 -5.09
C GLU A 318 -18.97 9.75 -6.52
N ARG A 319 -19.57 8.66 -6.98
CA ARG A 319 -19.36 8.13 -8.32
C ARG A 319 -19.87 9.07 -9.40
N LEU A 320 -21.08 9.60 -9.25
CA LEU A 320 -21.64 10.62 -10.15
C LEU A 320 -20.76 11.85 -10.20
N ARG A 321 -20.34 12.37 -9.04
CA ARG A 321 -19.48 13.54 -8.95
C ARG A 321 -18.12 13.32 -9.62
N THR A 322 -17.51 12.15 -9.41
CA THR A 322 -16.19 11.82 -9.97
C THR A 322 -16.23 11.69 -11.49
N MET A 323 -17.33 11.17 -12.05
CA MET A 323 -17.42 10.83 -13.47
C MET A 323 -18.04 11.95 -14.31
N PHE A 324 -19.00 12.68 -13.76
CA PHE A 324 -19.77 13.69 -14.50
C PHE A 324 -19.64 15.11 -13.92
N GLY A 325 -19.02 15.27 -12.72
CA GLY A 325 -18.89 16.56 -12.07
C GLY A 325 -20.25 17.23 -11.83
N ASP A 326 -20.37 18.47 -12.30
CA ASP A 326 -21.59 19.26 -12.19
C ASP A 326 -22.69 18.89 -13.22
N LYS A 327 -22.39 17.95 -14.15
CA LYS A 327 -23.31 17.45 -15.16
C LYS A 327 -24.24 16.35 -14.64
N ALA A 328 -24.05 15.89 -13.41
CA ALA A 328 -24.92 14.91 -12.77
C ALA A 328 -25.39 15.42 -11.43
N LYS A 329 -26.69 15.22 -11.16
CA LYS A 329 -27.35 15.56 -9.90
C LYS A 329 -27.99 14.30 -9.30
N PHE A 330 -27.85 14.12 -8.00
CA PHE A 330 -28.54 13.08 -7.24
C PHE A 330 -29.35 13.72 -6.11
N GLU A 331 -30.62 13.41 -6.05
CA GLU A 331 -31.57 13.89 -5.06
C GLU A 331 -32.36 12.73 -4.46
N LEU A 332 -32.58 12.77 -3.16
CA LEU A 332 -33.46 11.85 -2.44
C LEU A 332 -34.57 12.68 -1.79
N SER A 333 -35.81 12.41 -2.14
CA SER A 333 -36.97 13.15 -1.65
C SER A 333 -38.03 12.19 -1.11
N GLU A 334 -38.89 12.70 -0.23
CA GLU A 334 -40.09 12.02 0.26
C GLU A 334 -41.28 12.90 -0.07
N GLU A 335 -42.28 12.32 -0.74
CA GLU A 335 -43.53 13.00 -1.06
C GLU A 335 -44.71 12.06 -0.78
N GLY A 336 -45.55 12.49 0.16
CA GLY A 336 -46.67 11.67 0.63
C GLY A 336 -46.20 10.37 1.28
N ASN A 337 -46.46 9.24 0.65
CA ASN A 337 -46.05 7.92 1.14
C ASN A 337 -45.05 7.24 0.20
N PHE A 338 -44.30 8.04 -0.57
CA PHE A 338 -43.32 7.55 -1.51
C PHE A 338 -41.97 8.23 -1.27
N VAL A 339 -40.90 7.44 -1.42
CA VAL A 339 -39.51 7.89 -1.42
C VAL A 339 -39.00 7.78 -2.85
N THR A 340 -38.43 8.86 -3.36
CA THR A 340 -37.87 8.94 -4.71
C THR A 340 -36.38 9.24 -4.67
N ALA A 341 -35.57 8.33 -5.23
CA ALA A 341 -34.18 8.57 -5.54
C ALA A 341 -34.10 8.97 -7.02
N ARG A 342 -33.77 10.24 -7.28
CA ARG A 342 -33.70 10.84 -8.62
C ARG A 342 -32.27 11.11 -9.00
N ILE A 343 -31.91 10.73 -10.23
CA ILE A 343 -30.62 11.02 -10.86
C ILE A 343 -30.89 11.72 -12.19
N GLU A 344 -30.17 12.82 -12.42
CA GLU A 344 -30.14 13.54 -13.68
C GLU A 344 -28.71 13.51 -14.22
N ILE A 345 -28.50 13.13 -15.49
CA ILE A 345 -27.19 13.11 -16.14
C ILE A 345 -27.28 13.78 -17.51
N LEU A 346 -26.48 14.82 -17.76
CA LEU A 346 -26.36 15.50 -19.05
C LEU A 346 -25.31 14.78 -19.92
N ASP A 347 -25.71 14.36 -21.13
CA ASP A 347 -24.82 13.80 -22.14
C ASP A 347 -24.49 14.84 -23.23
N GLU A 348 -23.24 15.30 -23.25
CA GLU A 348 -22.77 16.24 -24.29
C GLU A 348 -22.27 15.55 -25.58
N THR A 349 -22.13 14.22 -25.57
CA THR A 349 -21.53 13.53 -26.73
C THR A 349 -22.42 13.52 -27.97
N GLN A 350 -23.70 13.89 -27.85
CA GLN A 350 -24.62 13.99 -28.98
C GLN A 350 -24.76 15.42 -29.56
N SER A 351 -24.16 16.45 -28.96
CA SER A 351 -24.29 17.82 -29.46
C SER A 351 -23.37 18.17 -30.63
N ASP A 352 -22.35 17.35 -30.93
CA ASP A 352 -21.38 17.61 -32.00
C ASP A 352 -21.76 17.01 -33.39
N ASN A 353 -22.96 16.44 -33.56
CA ASN A 353 -23.43 15.85 -34.82
C ASN A 353 -24.65 16.57 -35.40
N ARG A 354 -24.71 17.91 -35.33
CA ARG A 354 -25.65 18.70 -36.12
C ARG A 354 -24.93 19.72 -37.00
#